data_26ce8861313495d0c613dc269a346024
#
_entry.id   26ce8861313495d0c613dc269a346024
#
_cell.length_a   1.000
_cell.length_b   1.000
_cell.length_c   1.000
_cell.angle_alpha   90.00
_cell.angle_beta   90.00
_cell.angle_gamma   90.00
#
_symmetry.space_group_name_H-M   'P 1'
#
loop_
_entity.id
_entity.type
_entity.pdbx_description
1 polymer ?
#
loop_
_entity_poly.entity_id
_entity_poly.type
_entity_poly.pdbx_seq_one_letter_code
_entity_poly.pdbx_strand_id
1 'polypeptide(L)'
;MGIGISVSWLLLSMISGATSTGIAVLIAQTLAGVMTAFGGGRTEAGKQAAANVMGLRRYLRTVSSEELRFLCENDPGYFFSLAPEALALGLDRVFAKRFKKMRLPECPYILTSGSAPATALQWSALLRDTVNKMDETAKVMPYRRIIKTVRGLINR
;
A
#
# COMPACT_ATOMS: atom_id res chain seq x y z
N MET A 1 14.78 -15.62 -16.47
CA MET A 1 15.38 -16.42 -17.57
C MET A 1 16.17 -15.58 -18.58
N GLY A 2 15.89 -14.29 -18.80
CA GLY A 2 16.60 -13.45 -19.79
C GLY A 2 18.09 -13.17 -19.51
N ILE A 3 18.50 -13.09 -18.25
CA ILE A 3 19.89 -12.72 -17.87
C ILE A 3 20.91 -13.81 -18.24
N GLY A 4 20.52 -15.08 -18.11
CA GLY A 4 21.42 -16.21 -18.45
C GLY A 4 21.75 -16.30 -19.94
N ILE A 5 20.80 -15.97 -20.81
CA ILE A 5 20.97 -16.01 -22.27
C ILE A 5 21.93 -14.88 -22.71
N SER A 6 21.83 -13.71 -22.08
CA SER A 6 22.69 -12.55 -22.39
C SER A 6 24.16 -12.78 -22.05
N VAL A 7 24.42 -13.42 -20.91
CA VAL A 7 25.78 -13.74 -20.47
C VAL A 7 26.42 -14.79 -21.39
N SER A 8 25.64 -15.78 -21.82
CA SER A 8 26.09 -16.81 -22.75
C SER A 8 26.49 -16.22 -24.13
N TRP A 9 25.69 -15.27 -24.67
CA TRP A 9 25.99 -14.58 -25.92
C TRP A 9 27.22 -13.68 -25.84
N LEU A 10 27.42 -13.04 -24.65
CA LEU A 10 28.63 -12.21 -24.42
C LEU A 10 29.90 -13.06 -24.44
N LEU A 11 29.90 -14.20 -23.80
CA LEU A 11 31.04 -15.12 -23.78
C LEU A 11 31.32 -15.63 -25.22
N LEU A 12 30.27 -15.96 -25.98
CA LEU A 12 30.41 -16.42 -27.37
C LEU A 12 30.95 -15.31 -28.30
N SER A 13 30.53 -14.06 -28.09
CA SER A 13 31.01 -12.93 -28.93
C SER A 13 32.46 -12.54 -28.61
N MET A 14 32.92 -12.73 -27.40
CA MET A 14 34.34 -12.54 -27.02
C MET A 14 35.26 -13.56 -27.68
N ILE A 15 34.80 -14.82 -27.82
CA ILE A 15 35.57 -15.90 -28.46
C ILE A 15 35.68 -15.66 -29.96
N SER A 16 34.69 -15.06 -30.59
CA SER A 16 34.64 -14.81 -32.06
C SER A 16 35.26 -13.48 -32.52
N GLY A 17 35.85 -12.69 -31.62
CA GLY A 17 36.47 -11.39 -31.97
C GLY A 17 35.50 -10.28 -32.36
N ALA A 18 34.20 -10.52 -32.29
CA ALA A 18 33.15 -9.56 -32.67
C ALA A 18 32.66 -8.72 -31.45
N THR A 19 33.60 -8.03 -30.81
CA THR A 19 33.31 -7.22 -29.59
C THR A 19 32.29 -6.11 -29.84
N SER A 20 32.23 -5.54 -31.00
CA SER A 20 31.27 -4.48 -31.35
C SER A 20 29.83 -4.97 -31.40
N THR A 21 29.59 -6.18 -31.88
CA THR A 21 28.25 -6.80 -31.89
C THR A 21 27.79 -7.19 -30.48
N GLY A 22 28.71 -7.64 -29.61
CA GLY A 22 28.40 -7.94 -28.22
C GLY A 22 27.93 -6.71 -27.40
N ILE A 23 28.59 -5.57 -27.62
CA ILE A 23 28.20 -4.31 -26.97
C ILE A 23 26.83 -3.83 -27.46
N ALA A 24 26.56 -3.89 -28.75
CA ALA A 24 25.27 -3.51 -29.32
C ALA A 24 24.10 -4.35 -28.76
N VAL A 25 24.28 -5.66 -28.57
CA VAL A 25 23.27 -6.55 -27.98
C VAL A 25 23.02 -6.22 -26.53
N LEU A 26 24.08 -5.91 -25.76
CA LEU A 26 23.91 -5.50 -24.36
C LEU A 26 23.12 -4.20 -24.22
N ILE A 27 23.41 -3.20 -25.04
CA ILE A 27 22.67 -1.93 -25.07
C ILE A 27 21.21 -2.17 -25.43
N ALA A 28 20.95 -2.97 -26.46
CA ALA A 28 19.59 -3.30 -26.88
C ALA A 28 18.78 -4.04 -25.75
N GLN A 29 19.41 -4.98 -25.05
CA GLN A 29 18.75 -5.71 -23.98
C GLN A 29 18.53 -4.86 -22.73
N THR A 30 19.46 -3.98 -22.36
CA THR A 30 19.25 -3.05 -21.26
C THR A 30 18.13 -2.06 -21.58
N LEU A 31 18.07 -1.52 -22.80
CA LEU A 31 16.97 -0.68 -23.27
C LEU A 31 15.63 -1.42 -23.26
N ALA A 32 15.58 -2.64 -23.78
CA ALA A 32 14.37 -3.46 -23.75
C ALA A 32 13.92 -3.78 -22.30
N GLY A 33 14.84 -4.07 -21.38
CA GLY A 33 14.57 -4.29 -19.98
C GLY A 33 14.00 -3.04 -19.29
N VAL A 34 14.56 -1.87 -19.58
CA VAL A 34 14.04 -0.58 -19.08
C VAL A 34 12.65 -0.30 -19.67
N MET A 35 12.47 -0.49 -20.97
CA MET A 35 11.17 -0.30 -21.63
C MET A 35 10.08 -1.22 -21.05
N THR A 36 10.39 -2.48 -20.76
CA THR A 36 9.42 -3.41 -20.13
C THR A 36 9.14 -3.06 -18.67
N ALA A 37 10.13 -2.59 -17.92
CA ALA A 37 9.96 -2.19 -16.53
C ALA A 37 9.14 -0.90 -16.38
N PHE A 38 9.33 0.06 -17.26
CA PHE A 38 8.68 1.38 -17.21
C PHE A 38 7.56 1.57 -18.25
N GLY A 39 7.58 0.80 -19.35
CA GLY A 39 6.62 0.90 -20.44
C GLY A 39 5.35 0.07 -20.27
N GLY A 40 5.18 -0.62 -19.13
CA GLY A 40 3.95 -1.32 -18.78
C GLY A 40 2.80 -0.33 -18.67
N GLY A 41 2.13 -0.04 -19.79
CA GLY A 41 0.94 0.81 -19.81
C GLY A 41 -0.09 0.25 -18.83
N ARG A 42 -0.48 1.06 -17.85
CA ARG A 42 -1.59 0.69 -16.96
C ARG A 42 -2.80 0.38 -17.81
N THR A 43 -3.46 -0.73 -17.54
CA THR A 43 -4.75 -1.05 -18.17
C THR A 43 -5.74 0.09 -17.91
N GLU A 44 -6.76 0.25 -18.74
CA GLU A 44 -7.79 1.29 -18.54
C GLU A 44 -8.44 1.17 -17.16
N ALA A 45 -8.71 -0.04 -16.69
CA ALA A 45 -9.17 -0.29 -15.32
C ALA A 45 -8.18 0.21 -14.26
N GLY A 46 -6.87 0.01 -14.49
CA GLY A 46 -5.81 0.50 -13.58
C GLY A 46 -5.69 2.04 -13.59
N LYS A 47 -5.91 2.68 -14.73
CA LYS A 47 -5.97 4.16 -14.83
C LYS A 47 -7.18 4.71 -14.07
N GLN A 48 -8.35 4.11 -14.24
CA GLN A 48 -9.56 4.47 -13.51
C GLN A 48 -9.42 4.30 -12.00
N ALA A 49 -8.88 3.16 -11.54
CA ALA A 49 -8.61 2.92 -10.13
C ALA A 49 -7.63 3.97 -9.56
N ALA A 50 -6.56 4.31 -10.28
CA ALA A 50 -5.63 5.34 -9.88
C ALA A 50 -6.28 6.73 -9.81
N ALA A 51 -7.15 7.08 -10.77
CA ALA A 51 -7.89 8.33 -10.78
C ALA A 51 -8.84 8.44 -9.58
N ASN A 52 -9.55 7.37 -9.23
CA ASN A 52 -10.44 7.31 -8.07
C ASN A 52 -9.67 7.51 -6.76
N VAL A 53 -8.52 6.83 -6.60
CA VAL A 53 -7.66 7.00 -5.43
C VAL A 53 -7.10 8.42 -5.33
N MET A 54 -6.69 9.03 -6.45
CA MET A 54 -6.22 10.42 -6.47
C MET A 54 -7.36 11.40 -6.14
N GLY A 55 -8.57 11.16 -6.66
CA GLY A 55 -9.79 11.92 -6.34
C GLY A 55 -10.10 11.87 -4.85
N LEU A 56 -10.13 10.68 -4.26
CA LEU A 56 -10.35 10.49 -2.83
C LEU A 56 -9.27 11.18 -1.99
N ARG A 57 -7.99 11.03 -2.37
CA ARG A 57 -6.89 11.70 -1.69
C ARG A 57 -7.02 13.23 -1.71
N ARG A 58 -7.44 13.78 -2.84
CA ARG A 58 -7.71 15.22 -2.97
C ARG A 58 -8.88 15.63 -2.07
N TYR A 59 -9.99 14.90 -2.13
CA TYR A 59 -11.16 15.12 -1.29
C TYR A 59 -10.80 15.16 0.20
N LEU A 60 -10.15 14.13 0.72
CA LEU A 60 -9.74 14.05 2.13
C LEU A 60 -8.84 15.22 2.58
N ARG A 61 -8.11 15.84 1.64
CA ARG A 61 -7.27 17.01 1.92
C ARG A 61 -8.01 18.33 1.87
N THR A 62 -9.01 18.46 1.01
CA THR A 62 -9.64 19.75 0.68
C THR A 62 -11.02 19.92 1.27
N VAL A 63 -11.70 18.82 1.64
CA VAL A 63 -13.06 18.87 2.18
C VAL A 63 -13.18 19.85 3.35
N SER A 64 -14.22 20.68 3.36
CA SER A 64 -14.47 21.67 4.40
C SER A 64 -15.09 21.00 5.65
N SER A 65 -14.88 21.63 6.82
CA SER A 65 -15.51 21.13 8.05
C SER A 65 -17.03 21.33 8.05
N GLU A 66 -17.54 22.29 7.29
CA GLU A 66 -18.97 22.55 7.15
C GLU A 66 -19.65 21.47 6.30
N GLU A 67 -19.05 21.10 5.18
CA GLU A 67 -19.52 20.00 4.33
C GLU A 67 -19.53 18.67 5.10
N LEU A 68 -18.47 18.38 5.85
CA LEU A 68 -18.40 17.18 6.69
C LEU A 68 -19.48 17.19 7.78
N ARG A 69 -19.78 18.35 8.36
CA ARG A 69 -20.86 18.47 9.34
C ARG A 69 -22.20 18.11 8.74
N PHE A 70 -22.53 18.63 7.58
CA PHE A 70 -23.75 18.32 6.86
C PHE A 70 -23.86 16.81 6.51
N LEU A 71 -22.74 16.23 6.08
CA LEU A 71 -22.70 14.77 5.80
C LEU A 71 -22.89 13.92 7.07
N CYS A 72 -22.30 14.33 8.20
CA CYS A 72 -22.46 13.64 9.47
C CYS A 72 -23.86 13.82 10.10
N GLU A 73 -24.56 14.88 9.78
CA GLU A 73 -25.97 15.06 10.18
C GLU A 73 -26.87 14.03 9.46
N ASN A 74 -26.55 13.70 8.21
CA ASN A 74 -27.27 12.68 7.42
C ASN A 74 -26.80 11.26 7.73
N ASP A 75 -25.48 11.07 7.93
CA ASP A 75 -24.86 9.78 8.28
C ASP A 75 -23.84 9.97 9.42
N PRO A 76 -24.25 9.70 10.66
CA PRO A 76 -23.34 9.81 11.81
C PRO A 76 -22.13 8.89 11.74
N GLY A 77 -22.21 7.80 10.96
CA GLY A 77 -21.12 6.84 10.72
C GLY A 77 -20.11 7.29 9.64
N TYR A 78 -20.33 8.40 8.98
CA TYR A 78 -19.55 8.86 7.82
C TYR A 78 -18.03 8.93 8.09
N PHE A 79 -17.63 9.37 9.30
CA PHE A 79 -16.21 9.35 9.69
C PHE A 79 -15.62 7.95 9.61
N PHE A 80 -16.32 6.96 10.14
CA PHE A 80 -15.82 5.58 10.22
C PHE A 80 -15.84 4.87 8.88
N SER A 81 -16.71 5.27 7.95
CA SER A 81 -16.72 4.73 6.59
C SER A 81 -15.47 5.13 5.80
N LEU A 82 -14.93 6.34 6.00
CA LEU A 82 -13.75 6.85 5.31
C LEU A 82 -12.44 6.77 6.11
N ALA A 83 -12.51 6.46 7.40
CA ALA A 83 -11.33 6.38 8.26
C ALA A 83 -10.30 5.32 7.79
N PRO A 84 -10.68 4.10 7.34
CA PRO A 84 -9.74 3.11 6.83
C PRO A 84 -9.01 3.60 5.56
N GLU A 85 -9.72 4.23 4.63
CA GLU A 85 -9.14 4.78 3.41
C GLU A 85 -8.21 5.95 3.71
N ALA A 86 -8.61 6.83 4.63
CA ALA A 86 -7.77 7.94 5.08
C ALA A 86 -6.47 7.44 5.72
N LEU A 87 -6.54 6.35 6.50
CA LEU A 87 -5.38 5.70 7.10
C LEU A 87 -4.48 5.06 6.04
N ALA A 88 -5.04 4.33 5.09
CA ALA A 88 -4.30 3.71 3.98
C ALA A 88 -3.57 4.75 3.11
N LEU A 89 -4.14 5.93 2.95
CA LEU A 89 -3.55 7.05 2.22
C LEU A 89 -2.59 7.92 3.07
N GLY A 90 -2.43 7.62 4.36
CA GLY A 90 -1.62 8.39 5.31
C GLY A 90 -2.19 9.79 5.62
N LEU A 91 -3.48 9.99 5.43
CA LEU A 91 -4.18 11.26 5.64
C LEU A 91 -5.11 11.26 6.86
N ASP A 92 -5.09 10.19 7.65
CA ASP A 92 -5.95 10.00 8.82
C ASP A 92 -5.91 11.18 9.80
N ARG A 93 -4.71 11.73 10.09
CA ARG A 93 -4.57 12.89 10.98
C ARG A 93 -5.15 14.16 10.38
N VAL A 94 -4.94 14.37 9.07
CA VAL A 94 -5.46 15.57 8.38
C VAL A 94 -6.98 15.51 8.34
N PHE A 95 -7.52 14.37 7.99
CA PHE A 95 -8.95 14.12 7.95
C PHE A 95 -9.59 14.25 9.34
N ALA A 96 -9.05 13.57 10.37
CA ALA A 96 -9.55 13.62 11.73
C ALA A 96 -9.55 15.03 12.35
N LYS A 97 -8.59 15.89 11.99
CA LYS A 97 -8.58 17.30 12.45
C LYS A 97 -9.80 18.08 12.01
N ARG A 98 -10.43 17.72 10.91
CA ARG A 98 -11.62 18.40 10.40
C ARG A 98 -12.87 18.09 11.21
N PHE A 99 -12.90 16.96 11.91
CA PHE A 99 -13.96 16.55 12.83
C PHE A 99 -13.76 17.03 14.27
N LYS A 100 -12.77 17.90 14.53
CA LYS A 100 -12.40 18.33 15.90
C LYS A 100 -13.57 18.86 16.74
N LYS A 101 -14.58 19.46 16.10
CA LYS A 101 -15.74 20.07 16.75
C LYS A 101 -16.99 19.17 16.71
N MET A 102 -16.89 17.97 16.19
CA MET A 102 -18.02 17.03 16.01
C MET A 102 -17.93 15.94 17.05
N ARG A 103 -19.07 15.55 17.61
CA ARG A 103 -19.19 14.33 18.42
C ARG A 103 -19.38 13.17 17.46
N LEU A 104 -18.54 12.16 17.60
CA LEU A 104 -18.64 10.94 16.82
C LEU A 104 -19.41 9.90 17.63
N PRO A 105 -20.23 9.06 16.97
CA PRO A 105 -20.82 7.88 17.58
C PRO A 105 -19.74 6.85 17.93
N GLU A 106 -20.13 5.76 18.55
CA GLU A 106 -19.26 4.61 18.76
C GLU A 106 -18.89 3.95 17.44
N CYS A 107 -17.67 3.43 17.37
CA CYS A 107 -17.17 2.78 16.16
C CYS A 107 -17.89 1.44 15.93
N PRO A 108 -18.47 1.18 14.75
CA PRO A 108 -19.27 -0.02 14.53
C PRO A 108 -18.41 -1.29 14.38
N TYR A 109 -17.12 -1.18 14.14
CA TYR A 109 -16.23 -2.33 13.89
C TYR A 109 -15.10 -2.49 14.92
N ILE A 110 -15.03 -1.64 15.95
CA ILE A 110 -14.06 -1.77 17.05
C ILE A 110 -14.79 -1.78 18.37
N LEU A 111 -14.71 -2.90 19.07
CA LEU A 111 -15.16 -3.01 20.45
C LEU A 111 -14.07 -2.48 21.39
N THR A 112 -14.35 -1.41 22.08
CA THR A 112 -13.43 -0.81 23.04
C THR A 112 -13.75 -1.33 24.44
N SER A 113 -12.79 -1.99 25.09
CA SER A 113 -12.98 -2.54 26.47
C SER A 113 -12.94 -1.46 27.56
N GLY A 114 -12.98 -0.18 27.21
CA GLY A 114 -12.94 0.96 28.13
C GLY A 114 -13.81 2.11 27.62
N SER A 115 -13.58 3.33 28.13
CA SER A 115 -14.27 4.51 27.62
C SER A 115 -13.93 4.73 26.15
N ALA A 116 -14.96 4.83 25.30
CA ALA A 116 -14.78 5.12 23.88
C ALA A 116 -14.04 6.46 23.69
N PRO A 117 -13.14 6.56 22.70
CA PRO A 117 -12.47 7.82 22.38
C PRO A 117 -13.47 8.94 22.10
N ALA A 118 -13.31 10.08 22.76
CA ALA A 118 -14.25 11.19 22.65
C ALA A 118 -14.04 12.02 21.37
N THR A 119 -12.87 11.90 20.72
CA THR A 119 -12.51 12.75 19.59
C THR A 119 -12.05 11.96 18.36
N ALA A 120 -12.28 12.51 17.16
CA ALA A 120 -11.82 11.92 15.90
C ALA A 120 -10.29 11.68 15.88
N LEU A 121 -9.51 12.55 16.51
CA LEU A 121 -8.05 12.39 16.59
C LEU A 121 -7.64 11.20 17.44
N GLN A 122 -8.34 10.93 18.54
CA GLN A 122 -8.09 9.76 19.37
C GLN A 122 -8.47 8.48 18.60
N TRP A 123 -9.60 8.49 17.88
CA TRP A 123 -10.01 7.39 17.02
C TRP A 123 -8.96 7.12 15.92
N SER A 124 -8.47 8.15 15.23
CA SER A 124 -7.43 7.96 14.21
C SER A 124 -6.12 7.41 14.79
N ALA A 125 -5.74 7.83 15.99
CA ALA A 125 -4.56 7.30 16.67
C ALA A 125 -4.74 5.82 17.06
N LEU A 126 -5.91 5.45 17.59
CA LEU A 126 -6.24 4.07 17.96
C LEU A 126 -6.25 3.16 16.73
N LEU A 127 -6.89 3.58 15.64
CA LEU A 127 -6.90 2.83 14.37
C LEU A 127 -5.49 2.59 13.85
N ARG A 128 -4.64 3.62 13.85
CA ARG A 128 -3.25 3.52 13.42
C ARG A 128 -2.45 2.55 14.31
N ASP A 129 -2.59 2.64 15.64
CA ASP A 129 -1.90 1.75 16.56
C ASP A 129 -2.34 0.30 16.36
N THR A 130 -3.63 0.08 16.16
CA THR A 130 -4.19 -1.25 15.87
C THR A 130 -3.60 -1.84 14.59
N VAL A 131 -3.57 -1.06 13.51
CA VAL A 131 -2.99 -1.50 12.22
C VAL A 131 -1.50 -1.77 12.35
N ASN A 132 -0.74 -0.93 13.06
CA ASN A 132 0.68 -1.15 13.29
C ASN A 132 0.93 -2.44 14.09
N LYS A 133 0.15 -2.71 15.13
CA LYS A 133 0.23 -3.95 15.91
C LYS A 133 -0.11 -5.18 15.06
N MET A 134 -1.12 -5.07 14.19
CA MET A 134 -1.46 -6.14 13.23
C MET A 134 -0.30 -6.39 12.26
N ASP A 135 0.33 -5.35 11.72
CA ASP A 135 1.47 -5.47 10.81
C ASP A 135 2.69 -6.09 11.51
N GLU A 136 3.00 -5.67 12.72
CA GLU A 136 4.06 -6.29 13.54
C GLU A 136 3.78 -7.78 13.80
N THR A 137 2.54 -8.13 14.14
CA THR A 137 2.14 -9.51 14.37
C THR A 137 2.23 -10.33 13.09
N ALA A 138 1.81 -9.78 11.96
CA ALA A 138 1.90 -10.41 10.65
C ALA A 138 3.36 -10.66 10.21
N LYS A 139 4.26 -9.71 10.48
CA LYS A 139 5.70 -9.86 10.18
C LYS A 139 6.36 -10.95 11.01
N VAL A 140 5.92 -11.18 12.24
CA VAL A 140 6.52 -12.18 13.14
C VAL A 140 6.01 -13.60 12.85
N MET A 141 4.85 -13.75 12.23
CA MET A 141 4.14 -15.02 12.19
C MET A 141 4.57 -16.08 11.15
N PRO A 142 4.93 -15.81 9.88
CA PRO A 142 4.87 -16.94 8.95
C PRO A 142 6.13 -17.81 8.87
N TYR A 143 7.32 -17.24 8.89
CA TYR A 143 8.49 -18.00 8.42
C TYR A 143 9.15 -18.87 9.49
N ARG A 144 9.29 -18.38 10.71
CA ARG A 144 9.98 -19.14 11.77
C ARG A 144 9.17 -20.33 12.30
N ARG A 145 7.85 -20.24 12.31
CA ARG A 145 6.99 -21.32 12.80
C ARG A 145 6.97 -22.50 11.81
N ILE A 146 6.84 -22.21 10.53
CA ILE A 146 6.84 -23.23 9.47
C ILE A 146 8.16 -23.99 9.46
N ILE A 147 9.30 -23.30 9.55
CA ILE A 147 10.62 -23.98 9.58
C ILE A 147 10.79 -24.86 10.82
N LYS A 148 10.33 -24.43 12.00
CA LYS A 148 10.39 -25.27 13.20
C LYS A 148 9.54 -26.52 13.08
N THR A 149 8.34 -26.40 12.51
CA THR A 149 7.43 -27.54 12.31
C THR A 149 7.97 -28.51 11.27
N VAL A 150 8.48 -28.02 10.14
CA VAL A 150 9.07 -28.86 9.09
C VAL A 150 10.36 -29.53 9.59
N ARG A 151 11.22 -28.82 10.31
CA ARG A 151 12.44 -29.43 10.90
C ARG A 151 12.11 -30.47 11.97
N GLY A 152 11.02 -30.31 12.72
CA GLY A 152 10.55 -31.28 13.70
C GLY A 152 9.93 -32.55 13.06
N LEU A 153 9.44 -32.47 11.82
CA LEU A 153 8.92 -33.60 11.04
C LEU A 153 10.03 -34.39 10.33
N ILE A 154 11.12 -33.73 9.96
CA ILE A 154 12.27 -34.39 9.27
C ILE A 154 13.18 -35.15 10.25
N ASN A 155 13.17 -34.75 11.53
CA ASN A 155 13.99 -35.39 12.57
C ASN A 155 13.26 -36.50 13.38
N ARG A 156 12.12 -36.97 12.90
CA ARG A 156 11.44 -38.18 13.39
C ARG A 156 11.52 -39.28 12.35
#